data_ac085a31c3aa19ae9e7bff908313bc17
#
_entry.id   ac085a31c3aa19ae9e7bff908313bc17
#
_cell.length_a   1.000
_cell.length_b   1.000
_cell.length_c   1.000
_cell.angle_alpha   90.00
_cell.angle_beta   90.00
_cell.angle_gamma   90.00
#
_symmetry.space_group_name_H-M   'P 1'
#
loop_
_entity.id
_entity.type
_entity.pdbx_description
1 polymer ?
#
loop_
_entity_poly.entity_id
_entity_poly.type
_entity_poly.pdbx_seq_one_letter_code
_entity_poly.pdbx_strand_id
1 'polypeptide(L)' 'MKEKIFMEKNGSEVRIVNDIKGGKVYFTIIDASYDYVGSDVIEEGLFKNEINKYFKEIK' A
#
# COMPACT_ATOMS: atom_id res chain seq x y z
N MET A 1 -11.82 7.06 9.59
CA MET A 1 -11.12 5.77 9.40
C MET A 1 -9.64 6.00 9.50
N LYS A 2 -8.94 5.13 10.23
CA LYS A 2 -7.50 5.24 10.34
C LYS A 2 -6.83 4.76 9.06
N GLU A 3 -5.88 5.53 8.61
CA GLU A 3 -5.03 5.10 7.51
C GLU A 3 -4.14 3.95 7.98
N LYS A 4 -3.95 2.97 7.12
CA LYS A 4 -3.01 1.89 7.38
C LYS A 4 -1.78 2.11 6.50
N ILE A 5 -0.62 1.98 7.10
CA ILE A 5 0.64 2.21 6.42
C ILE A 5 1.44 0.92 6.38
N PHE A 6 1.86 0.53 5.18
CA PHE A 6 2.65 -0.67 4.97
C PHE A 6 3.98 -0.30 4.33
N MET A 7 5.05 -0.95 4.78
CA MET A 7 6.37 -0.75 4.19
C MET A 7 6.84 -2.07 3.59
N GLU A 8 7.43 -2.00 2.41
CA GLU A 8 8.04 -3.16 1.79
C GLU A 8 9.13 -3.72 2.70
N LYS A 9 9.27 -5.04 2.73
CA LYS A 9 10.23 -5.70 3.61
C LYS A 9 11.67 -5.28 3.36
N ASN A 10 11.97 -4.84 2.13
CA ASN A 10 13.28 -4.28 1.79
C ASN A 10 13.39 -2.78 2.08
N GLY A 11 12.30 -2.15 2.50
CA GLY A 11 12.30 -0.75 2.92
C GLY A 11 12.27 0.28 1.80
N SER A 12 11.99 -0.12 0.55
CA SER A 12 12.04 0.80 -0.58
C SER A 12 10.71 1.46 -0.90
N GLU A 13 9.60 0.80 -0.59
CA GLU A 13 8.27 1.30 -0.97
C GLU A 13 7.35 1.36 0.24
N VAL A 14 6.56 2.44 0.31
CA VAL A 14 5.54 2.60 1.35
C VAL A 14 4.18 2.71 0.66
N ARG A 15 3.20 2.00 1.18
CA ARG A 15 1.81 2.10 0.71
C ARG A 15 0.93 2.57 1.86
N ILE A 16 0.16 3.62 1.59
CA ILE A 16 -0.76 4.20 2.57
C ILE A 16 -2.17 3.98 2.06
N VAL A 17 -2.96 3.17 2.78
CA VAL A 17 -4.34 2.89 2.40
C VAL A 17 -5.19 4.11 2.75
N ASN A 18 -5.80 4.71 1.73
CA ASN A 18 -6.64 5.88 1.91
C ASN A 18 -8.13 5.52 2.07
N ASP A 19 -8.58 4.48 1.35
CA ASP A 19 -9.98 4.08 1.40
C ASP A 19 -10.13 2.65 0.89
N ILE A 20 -11.17 1.97 1.35
CA ILE A 20 -11.55 0.64 0.85
C ILE A 20 -13.05 0.69 0.60
N LYS A 21 -13.45 0.54 -0.65
CA LYS A 21 -14.86 0.55 -1.00
C LYS A 21 -15.09 -0.21 -2.31
N GLY A 22 -16.25 -0.84 -2.41
CA GLY A 22 -16.62 -1.57 -3.63
C GLY A 22 -15.66 -2.72 -3.94
N GLY A 23 -15.05 -3.33 -2.93
CA GLY A 23 -14.11 -4.42 -3.12
C GLY A 23 -12.75 -3.96 -3.64
N LYS A 24 -12.47 -2.66 -3.59
CA LYS A 24 -11.21 -2.10 -4.08
C LYS A 24 -10.52 -1.28 -3.02
N VAL A 25 -9.19 -1.27 -3.06
CA VAL A 25 -8.35 -0.49 -2.16
C VAL A 25 -7.76 0.68 -2.92
N TYR A 26 -7.96 1.87 -2.38
CA TYR A 26 -7.40 3.12 -2.90
C TYR A 26 -6.22 3.48 -2.02
N PHE A 27 -5.04 3.59 -2.59
CA PHE A 27 -3.83 3.79 -1.79
C PHE A 27 -2.84 4.74 -2.46
N THR A 28 -1.98 5.30 -1.65
CA THR A 28 -0.87 6.15 -2.10
C THR A 28 0.42 5.33 -2.05
N ILE A 29 1.23 5.46 -3.07
CA ILE A 29 2.53 4.79 -3.17
C ILE A 29 3.62 5.84 -3.00
N ILE A 30 4.58 5.58 -2.11
CA ILE A 30 5.78 6.39 -1.99
C ILE A 30 6.96 5.46 -2.20
N ASP A 31 7.74 5.70 -3.25
CA ASP A 31 8.89 4.87 -3.58
C ASP A 31 10.16 5.72 -3.52
N ALA A 32 10.90 5.58 -2.44
CA ALA A 32 12.10 6.38 -2.21
C ALA A 32 13.21 6.07 -3.23
N SER A 33 13.25 4.85 -3.76
CA SER A 33 14.27 4.45 -4.73
C SER A 33 14.16 5.24 -6.03
N TYR A 34 12.93 5.64 -6.38
CA TYR A 34 12.65 6.35 -7.64
C TYR A 34 12.15 7.77 -7.40
N ASP A 35 12.17 8.22 -6.14
CA ASP A 35 11.64 9.55 -5.79
C ASP A 35 10.23 9.74 -6.35
N TYR A 36 9.39 8.71 -6.19
CA TYR A 36 8.07 8.66 -6.79
C TYR A 36 6.99 8.72 -5.73
N VAL A 37 5.97 9.56 -5.97
CA VAL A 37 4.74 9.59 -5.16
C VAL A 37 3.58 9.54 -6.13
N GLY A 38 2.69 8.58 -5.93
CA GLY A 38 1.51 8.44 -6.78
C GLY A 38 0.39 7.72 -6.05
N SER A 39 -0.72 7.52 -6.73
CA SER A 39 -1.85 6.80 -6.17
C SER A 39 -2.34 5.75 -7.15
N ASP A 40 -2.97 4.70 -6.62
CA ASP A 40 -3.44 3.59 -7.42
C ASP A 40 -4.66 2.97 -6.75
N VAL A 41 -5.33 2.10 -7.49
CA VAL A 41 -6.48 1.37 -7.00
C VAL A 41 -6.42 -0.05 -7.56
N ILE A 42 -6.56 -1.04 -6.67
CA ILE A 42 -6.58 -2.45 -7.11
C ILE A 42 -7.64 -3.20 -6.29
N GLU A 43 -7.97 -4.40 -6.73
CA GLU A 43 -8.88 -5.25 -6.00
C GLU A 43 -8.33 -5.61 -4.63
N GLU A 44 -9.21 -5.66 -3.63
CA GLU A 44 -8.81 -5.87 -2.24
C GLU A 44 -8.06 -7.17 -2.05
N GLY A 45 -8.51 -8.24 -2.71
CA GLY A 45 -7.83 -9.54 -2.61
C GLY A 45 -6.40 -9.50 -3.13
N LEU A 46 -6.19 -8.83 -4.25
CA LEU A 46 -4.84 -8.68 -4.80
C LEU A 46 -3.96 -7.82 -3.90
N PHE A 47 -4.52 -6.76 -3.34
CA PHE A 47 -3.78 -5.91 -2.41
C PHE A 47 -3.33 -6.71 -1.19
N LYS A 48 -4.23 -7.49 -0.60
CA LYS A 48 -3.90 -8.31 0.56
C LYS A 48 -2.82 -9.34 0.26
N ASN A 49 -2.86 -9.95 -0.93
CA ASN A 49 -1.83 -10.90 -1.33
C ASN A 49 -0.45 -10.23 -1.42
N GLU A 50 -0.39 -9.05 -2.02
CA GLU A 50 0.87 -8.30 -2.11
C GLU A 50 1.40 -7.90 -0.75
N ILE A 51 0.51 -7.41 0.12
CA ILE A 51 0.91 -7.00 1.46
C ILE A 51 1.49 -8.19 2.23
N ASN A 52 0.84 -9.34 2.17
CA ASN A 52 1.33 -10.53 2.87
C ASN A 52 2.68 -10.99 2.37
N LYS A 53 2.92 -10.87 1.07
CA LYS A 53 4.16 -11.38 0.47
C LYS A 53 5.33 -10.42 0.64
N TYR A 54 5.11 -9.13 0.44
CA TYR A 54 6.20 -8.17 0.26
C TYR A 54 6.23 -7.05 1.29
N PHE A 55 5.18 -6.86 2.06
CA PHE A 55 5.03 -5.71 2.92
C PHE A 55 4.77 -6.13 4.37
N LYS A 56 5.01 -5.20 5.28
CA LYS A 56 4.61 -5.34 6.68
C LYS A 56 3.96 -4.04 7.13
N GLU A 57 3.01 -4.14 8.06
CA GLU A 57 2.32 -2.97 8.58
C GLU A 57 3.24 -2.20 9.54
N ILE A 58 3.27 -0.90 9.38
CA ILE A 58 4.00 0.00 10.29
C ILE A 58 3.04 0.47 11.36
N LYS A 59 3.42 0.25 12.60
CA LYS A 59 2.61 0.64 13.76
C LYS A 59 3.20 1.85 14.46
#